data_7de4907a8173dad39e885cf7c9d4d99c
#
_entry.id   7de4907a8173dad39e885cf7c9d4d99c
#
_cell.length_a   1.000
_cell.length_b   1.000
_cell.length_c   1.000
_cell.angle_alpha   90.00
_cell.angle_beta   90.00
_cell.angle_gamma   90.00
#
_symmetry.space_group_name_H-M   'P 1'
#
loop_
_entity.id
_entity.type
_entity.pdbx_description
1 polymer ?
#
loop_
_entity_poly.entity_id
_entity_poly.type
_entity_poly.pdbx_seq_one_letter_code
_entity_poly.pdbx_strand_id
1 'polypeptide(L)'
;MSKRGGGKRPGGKTEPDSTVDRVVAALERWPDGMHDLGEPTVNVPLDWPSAVIDVYLAFDGGRLFGDSLSLAAIADAPAWDERGRLALVEWLAEPIEIDRAGKVWRADAETGEDVCDGTAFDRWLHGAIDATALLFDDDGEWKDEVFSEDGELTEATAVAMAKAQVRRDPRAPGPRWRLARALTARGDLDTARAELEEVVAHAPAQAWAWLDLAKLSERLGALAGAVDEAEAAADADPAHEHRAHFLAEAARLAALAADEPRRAALAARALGLAPDLVSRQLAGADDRLADGELTAAAHLAALARALNPRDLNAADLARRIDAAQREN
;
A
#
# COMPACT_ATOMS: atom_id res chain seq x y z
N MET A 1 -28.27 -5.30 64.03
CA MET A 1 -28.80 -4.51 62.92
C MET A 1 -27.61 -4.05 62.12
N SER A 2 -27.29 -4.75 61.06
CA SER A 2 -26.13 -4.44 60.18
C SER A 2 -26.65 -4.00 58.83
N LYS A 3 -26.37 -2.75 58.42
CA LYS A 3 -26.72 -2.19 57.12
C LYS A 3 -25.64 -2.60 56.11
N ARG A 4 -26.01 -3.45 55.16
CA ARG A 4 -25.20 -3.73 53.98
C ARG A 4 -25.30 -2.53 53.03
N GLY A 5 -24.19 -1.83 52.83
CA GLY A 5 -24.03 -0.83 51.78
C GLY A 5 -23.86 -1.52 50.41
N GLY A 6 -24.81 -1.30 49.51
CA GLY A 6 -24.70 -1.69 48.10
C GLY A 6 -23.75 -0.76 47.36
N GLY A 7 -22.54 -1.21 47.07
CA GLY A 7 -21.64 -0.52 46.17
C GLY A 7 -22.14 -0.65 44.73
N LYS A 8 -22.54 0.45 44.08
CA LYS A 8 -22.72 0.54 42.65
C LYS A 8 -21.36 0.27 41.98
N ARG A 9 -21.27 -0.81 41.22
CA ARG A 9 -20.16 -1.01 40.28
C ARG A 9 -20.20 0.12 39.26
N PRO A 10 -19.07 0.78 38.94
CA PRO A 10 -19.02 1.71 37.82
C PRO A 10 -19.32 0.91 36.56
N GLY A 11 -20.27 1.39 35.75
CA GLY A 11 -20.62 0.82 34.46
C GLY A 11 -19.36 0.82 33.56
N GLY A 12 -18.82 -0.38 33.29
CA GLY A 12 -17.85 -0.56 32.25
C GLY A 12 -18.52 -0.16 30.93
N LYS A 13 -17.93 0.73 30.19
CA LYS A 13 -18.29 0.93 28.79
C LYS A 13 -18.06 -0.41 28.11
N THR A 14 -19.12 -1.10 27.73
CA THR A 14 -19.04 -2.25 26.83
C THR A 14 -18.46 -1.73 25.52
N GLU A 15 -17.38 -2.33 25.04
CA GLU A 15 -16.94 -2.07 23.67
C GLU A 15 -18.09 -2.41 22.73
N PRO A 16 -18.31 -1.60 21.67
CA PRO A 16 -19.37 -1.84 20.71
C PRO A 16 -19.18 -3.20 20.03
N ASP A 17 -20.21 -4.06 20.06
CA ASP A 17 -20.13 -5.47 19.65
C ASP A 17 -20.18 -5.66 18.12
N SER A 18 -20.67 -4.67 17.36
CA SER A 18 -20.81 -4.76 15.90
C SER A 18 -20.07 -3.64 15.17
N THR A 19 -19.84 -3.81 13.87
CA THR A 19 -19.31 -2.75 13.00
C THR A 19 -20.21 -1.52 13.00
N VAL A 20 -21.53 -1.73 12.99
CA VAL A 20 -22.54 -0.68 13.07
C VAL A 20 -22.40 0.13 14.35
N ASP A 21 -22.30 -0.54 15.52
CA ASP A 21 -22.13 0.15 16.80
C ASP A 21 -20.86 1.01 16.83
N ARG A 22 -19.81 0.56 16.15
CA ARG A 22 -18.54 1.30 16.04
C ARG A 22 -18.67 2.54 15.15
N VAL A 23 -19.39 2.43 14.04
CA VAL A 23 -19.71 3.57 13.18
C VAL A 23 -20.54 4.60 13.93
N VAL A 24 -21.59 4.16 14.61
CA VAL A 24 -22.43 5.04 15.45
C VAL A 24 -21.59 5.72 16.54
N ALA A 25 -20.74 4.97 17.25
CA ALA A 25 -19.85 5.54 18.25
C ALA A 25 -18.83 6.53 17.67
N ALA A 26 -18.43 6.35 16.41
CA ALA A 26 -17.60 7.33 15.70
C ALA A 26 -18.39 8.61 15.40
N LEU A 27 -19.68 8.48 15.02
CA LEU A 27 -20.56 9.64 14.76
C LEU A 27 -20.80 10.48 16.02
N GLU A 28 -21.07 9.85 17.15
CA GLU A 28 -21.33 10.52 18.44
C GLU A 28 -20.15 11.36 18.95
N ARG A 29 -18.96 11.13 18.41
CA ARG A 29 -17.74 11.80 18.85
C ARG A 29 -17.51 13.14 18.14
N TRP A 30 -18.09 13.34 16.97
CA TRP A 30 -17.80 14.45 16.08
C TRP A 30 -18.93 15.46 16.03
N PRO A 31 -18.67 16.73 15.64
CA PRO A 31 -19.68 17.76 15.50
C PRO A 31 -20.78 17.40 14.52
N ASP A 32 -21.99 17.97 14.73
CA ASP A 32 -23.11 17.84 13.81
C ASP A 32 -22.69 18.30 12.40
N GLY A 33 -23.08 17.50 11.38
CA GLY A 33 -22.76 17.77 9.97
C GLY A 33 -21.45 17.21 9.47
N MET A 34 -20.60 16.64 10.36
CA MET A 34 -19.38 15.95 9.95
C MET A 34 -19.67 14.63 9.22
N HIS A 35 -20.85 14.07 9.46
CA HIS A 35 -21.32 12.84 8.86
C HIS A 35 -22.73 13.02 8.30
N ASP A 36 -22.99 12.41 7.14
CA ASP A 36 -24.29 12.42 6.49
C ASP A 36 -24.57 11.00 6.00
N LEU A 37 -25.40 10.27 6.74
CA LEU A 37 -25.74 8.88 6.45
C LEU A 37 -27.16 8.77 5.92
N GLY A 38 -27.35 7.88 4.94
CA GLY A 38 -28.66 7.53 4.42
C GLY A 38 -29.57 6.87 5.46
N GLU A 39 -30.87 6.91 5.21
CA GLU A 39 -31.86 6.26 6.08
C GLU A 39 -31.68 4.73 6.06
N PRO A 40 -32.01 4.01 7.13
CA PRO A 40 -31.97 2.55 7.15
C PRO A 40 -32.81 1.92 6.02
N THR A 41 -32.29 0.87 5.40
CA THR A 41 -32.99 0.15 4.33
C THR A 41 -33.09 -1.33 4.61
N VAL A 42 -34.15 -1.97 4.08
CA VAL A 42 -34.34 -3.43 4.15
C VAL A 42 -34.11 -4.13 2.80
N ASN A 43 -33.82 -3.35 1.77
CA ASN A 43 -33.69 -3.84 0.40
C ASN A 43 -32.22 -4.07 -0.01
N VAL A 44 -31.39 -4.57 0.90
CA VAL A 44 -29.98 -4.86 0.60
C VAL A 44 -29.87 -6.12 -0.27
N PRO A 45 -29.05 -6.11 -1.34
CA PRO A 45 -28.82 -7.29 -2.15
C PRO A 45 -28.30 -8.47 -1.34
N LEU A 46 -28.95 -9.64 -1.44
CA LEU A 46 -28.63 -10.81 -0.62
C LEU A 46 -27.35 -11.54 -1.06
N ASP A 47 -26.81 -11.19 -2.22
CA ASP A 47 -25.55 -11.72 -2.74
C ASP A 47 -24.32 -10.90 -2.28
N TRP A 48 -24.54 -9.86 -1.48
CA TRP A 48 -23.47 -9.09 -0.85
C TRP A 48 -22.89 -9.82 0.36
N PRO A 49 -21.61 -9.59 0.72
CA PRO A 49 -21.02 -10.13 1.94
C PRO A 49 -21.79 -9.69 3.19
N SER A 50 -21.92 -10.58 4.18
CA SER A 50 -22.72 -10.32 5.39
C SER A 50 -22.31 -9.04 6.13
N ALA A 51 -21.01 -8.79 6.27
CA ALA A 51 -20.52 -7.57 6.92
C ALA A 51 -20.90 -6.28 6.17
N VAL A 52 -21.04 -6.34 4.84
CA VAL A 52 -21.54 -5.23 4.02
C VAL A 52 -23.05 -5.08 4.23
N ILE A 53 -23.80 -6.20 4.18
CA ILE A 53 -25.24 -6.21 4.43
C ILE A 53 -25.57 -5.57 5.80
N ASP A 54 -24.83 -5.94 6.85
CA ASP A 54 -25.06 -5.43 8.21
C ASP A 54 -24.91 -3.90 8.28
N VAL A 55 -23.95 -3.32 7.55
CA VAL A 55 -23.76 -1.87 7.47
C VAL A 55 -24.94 -1.22 6.74
N TYR A 56 -25.33 -1.76 5.59
CA TYR A 56 -26.40 -1.18 4.76
C TYR A 56 -27.80 -1.35 5.36
N LEU A 57 -28.02 -2.33 6.20
CA LEU A 57 -29.26 -2.44 6.99
C LEU A 57 -29.38 -1.31 8.02
N ALA A 58 -28.28 -0.72 8.46
CA ALA A 58 -28.29 0.38 9.41
C ALA A 58 -28.41 1.75 8.72
N PHE A 59 -27.81 1.91 7.53
CA PHE A 59 -27.89 3.14 6.74
C PHE A 59 -27.58 2.86 5.26
N ASP A 60 -28.35 3.46 4.36
CA ASP A 60 -28.21 3.27 2.90
C ASP A 60 -27.15 4.21 2.34
N GLY A 61 -25.89 3.82 2.48
CA GLY A 61 -24.78 4.64 2.05
C GLY A 61 -24.55 5.88 2.92
N GLY A 62 -23.74 6.81 2.43
CA GLY A 62 -23.51 8.08 3.12
C GLY A 62 -22.05 8.48 3.17
N ARG A 63 -21.78 9.56 3.93
CA ARG A 63 -20.47 10.19 4.02
C ARG A 63 -20.05 10.31 5.48
N LEU A 64 -18.80 9.93 5.74
CA LEU A 64 -18.14 10.07 7.02
C LEU A 64 -16.95 11.03 6.86
N PHE A 65 -16.74 11.91 7.82
CA PHE A 65 -15.67 12.91 7.81
C PHE A 65 -15.74 13.81 6.55
N GLY A 66 -16.90 14.39 6.31
CA GLY A 66 -17.19 15.06 5.05
C GLY A 66 -17.18 14.07 3.89
N ASP A 67 -16.36 14.32 2.88
CA ASP A 67 -16.21 13.43 1.72
C ASP A 67 -14.98 12.52 1.82
N SER A 68 -14.31 12.44 3.01
CA SER A 68 -13.07 11.65 3.15
C SER A 68 -13.29 10.13 3.14
N LEU A 69 -14.50 9.68 3.51
CA LEU A 69 -14.92 8.28 3.45
C LEU A 69 -16.38 8.24 3.06
N SER A 70 -16.70 7.73 1.88
CA SER A 70 -18.07 7.63 1.39
C SER A 70 -18.45 6.21 1.03
N LEU A 71 -19.72 5.87 1.26
CA LEU A 71 -20.36 4.63 0.87
C LEU A 71 -21.46 4.96 -0.13
N ALA A 72 -21.46 4.33 -1.29
CA ALA A 72 -22.50 4.52 -2.30
C ALA A 72 -23.86 4.04 -1.77
N ALA A 73 -24.94 4.78 -2.04
CA ALA A 73 -26.27 4.28 -1.77
C ALA A 73 -26.58 3.03 -2.63
N ILE A 74 -27.45 2.13 -2.16
CA ILE A 74 -27.80 0.92 -2.93
C ILE A 74 -28.30 1.25 -4.34
N ALA A 75 -29.05 2.34 -4.47
CA ALA A 75 -29.59 2.78 -5.76
C ALA A 75 -28.48 3.16 -6.77
N ASP A 76 -27.33 3.58 -6.28
CA ASP A 76 -26.17 4.03 -7.06
C ASP A 76 -25.06 2.97 -7.10
N ALA A 77 -25.25 1.86 -6.37
CA ALA A 77 -24.26 0.79 -6.29
C ALA A 77 -24.04 0.15 -7.67
N PRO A 78 -22.78 0.01 -8.12
CA PRO A 78 -22.48 -0.65 -9.37
C PRO A 78 -22.81 -2.15 -9.31
N ALA A 79 -22.89 -2.80 -10.45
CA ALA A 79 -22.92 -4.25 -10.51
C ALA A 79 -21.54 -4.83 -10.19
N TRP A 80 -21.49 -6.13 -9.83
CA TRP A 80 -20.25 -6.89 -9.74
C TRP A 80 -19.47 -6.80 -11.06
N ASP A 81 -18.19 -6.48 -10.99
CA ASP A 81 -17.33 -6.48 -12.15
C ASP A 81 -16.95 -7.91 -12.60
N GLU A 82 -16.17 -8.02 -13.69
CA GLU A 82 -15.73 -9.31 -14.24
C GLU A 82 -14.80 -10.08 -13.27
N ARG A 83 -14.15 -9.39 -12.34
CA ARG A 83 -13.30 -9.98 -11.29
C ARG A 83 -14.11 -10.42 -10.08
N GLY A 84 -15.43 -10.17 -10.08
CA GLY A 84 -16.32 -10.42 -8.94
C GLY A 84 -16.09 -9.43 -7.80
N ARG A 85 -15.83 -8.17 -8.13
CA ARG A 85 -15.64 -7.07 -7.20
C ARG A 85 -16.73 -6.01 -7.34
N LEU A 86 -16.98 -5.29 -6.26
CA LEU A 86 -18.00 -4.29 -6.11
C LEU A 86 -17.38 -3.02 -5.52
N ALA A 87 -17.40 -1.91 -6.27
CA ALA A 87 -16.88 -0.62 -5.85
C ALA A 87 -17.95 0.16 -5.08
N LEU A 88 -18.10 -0.09 -3.80
CA LEU A 88 -19.11 0.55 -2.93
C LEU A 88 -18.56 1.72 -2.13
N VAL A 89 -17.27 1.86 -2.02
CA VAL A 89 -16.65 2.79 -1.09
C VAL A 89 -15.62 3.63 -1.83
N GLU A 90 -15.54 4.89 -1.46
CA GLU A 90 -14.45 5.78 -1.80
C GLU A 90 -13.78 6.25 -0.50
N TRP A 91 -12.48 6.18 -0.42
CA TRP A 91 -11.71 6.61 0.73
C TRP A 91 -10.53 7.48 0.29
N LEU A 92 -10.55 8.75 0.75
CA LEU A 92 -9.56 9.76 0.36
C LEU A 92 -9.45 9.90 -1.18
N ALA A 93 -10.62 9.99 -1.83
CA ALA A 93 -10.78 10.07 -3.29
C ALA A 93 -10.27 8.84 -4.08
N GLU A 94 -10.02 7.71 -3.41
CA GLU A 94 -9.65 6.46 -4.07
C GLU A 94 -10.77 5.43 -3.97
N PRO A 95 -11.10 4.75 -5.09
CA PRO A 95 -12.11 3.70 -5.09
C PRO A 95 -11.62 2.47 -4.33
N ILE A 96 -12.51 1.91 -3.52
CA ILE A 96 -12.29 0.71 -2.72
C ILE A 96 -13.26 -0.35 -3.20
N GLU A 97 -12.75 -1.52 -3.53
CA GLU A 97 -13.51 -2.64 -4.05
C GLU A 97 -13.66 -3.74 -3.00
N ILE A 98 -14.79 -4.44 -3.01
CA ILE A 98 -15.09 -5.53 -2.09
C ILE A 98 -15.37 -6.78 -2.92
N ASP A 99 -14.73 -7.90 -2.62
CA ASP A 99 -15.02 -9.16 -3.30
C ASP A 99 -16.19 -9.92 -2.63
N ARG A 100 -16.64 -11.02 -3.27
CA ARG A 100 -17.75 -11.84 -2.77
C ARG A 100 -17.47 -12.52 -1.43
N ALA A 101 -16.20 -12.62 -1.03
CA ALA A 101 -15.80 -13.13 0.28
C ALA A 101 -15.75 -12.04 1.36
N GLY A 102 -15.98 -10.79 0.99
CA GLY A 102 -15.91 -9.63 1.89
C GLY A 102 -14.49 -9.11 2.12
N LYS A 103 -13.52 -9.54 1.33
CA LYS A 103 -12.19 -8.93 1.33
C LYS A 103 -12.23 -7.60 0.61
N VAL A 104 -11.43 -6.68 1.08
CA VAL A 104 -11.33 -5.33 0.54
C VAL A 104 -10.06 -5.20 -0.29
N TRP A 105 -10.20 -4.56 -1.45
CA TRP A 105 -9.14 -4.40 -2.44
C TRP A 105 -8.99 -2.93 -2.82
N ARG A 106 -7.76 -2.53 -3.06
CA ARG A 106 -7.40 -1.19 -3.50
C ARG A 106 -6.28 -1.29 -4.52
N ALA A 107 -6.31 -0.46 -5.56
CA ALA A 107 -5.16 -0.30 -6.44
C ALA A 107 -4.04 0.42 -5.70
N ASP A 108 -2.82 -0.08 -5.79
CA ASP A 108 -1.65 0.61 -5.27
C ASP A 108 -1.31 1.79 -6.19
N ALA A 109 -1.16 2.99 -5.63
CA ALA A 109 -0.97 4.21 -6.40
C ALA A 109 0.34 4.26 -7.21
N GLU A 110 1.37 3.54 -6.77
CA GLU A 110 2.67 3.54 -7.44
C GLU A 110 2.77 2.47 -8.53
N THR A 111 2.19 1.30 -8.27
CA THR A 111 2.31 0.14 -9.17
C THR A 111 1.07 -0.12 -10.01
N GLY A 112 -0.07 0.43 -9.63
CA GLY A 112 -1.38 0.17 -10.25
C GLY A 112 -1.93 -1.22 -9.95
N GLU A 113 -1.26 -2.02 -9.12
CA GLU A 113 -1.69 -3.37 -8.81
C GLU A 113 -2.75 -3.42 -7.72
N ASP A 114 -3.61 -4.42 -7.82
CA ASP A 114 -4.59 -4.71 -6.79
C ASP A 114 -3.94 -5.31 -5.55
N VAL A 115 -4.11 -4.65 -4.42
CA VAL A 115 -3.62 -5.12 -3.12
C VAL A 115 -4.80 -5.40 -2.21
N CYS A 116 -4.77 -6.52 -1.48
CA CYS A 116 -5.75 -6.79 -0.44
C CYS A 116 -5.55 -5.80 0.71
N ASP A 117 -6.46 -4.84 0.81
CA ASP A 117 -6.44 -3.75 1.78
C ASP A 117 -7.15 -4.09 3.09
N GLY A 118 -7.98 -5.16 3.07
CA GLY A 118 -8.65 -5.69 4.25
C GLY A 118 -9.00 -7.16 4.06
N THR A 119 -8.79 -7.97 5.10
CA THR A 119 -9.17 -9.39 5.09
C THR A 119 -10.67 -9.60 5.34
N ALA A 120 -11.36 -8.55 5.85
CA ALA A 120 -12.80 -8.49 6.04
C ALA A 120 -13.25 -7.02 6.04
N PHE A 121 -14.41 -6.76 5.46
CA PHE A 121 -14.95 -5.39 5.29
C PHE A 121 -15.13 -4.66 6.62
N ASP A 122 -15.62 -5.34 7.65
CA ASP A 122 -15.86 -4.75 8.96
C ASP A 122 -14.57 -4.26 9.64
N ARG A 123 -13.50 -5.02 9.53
CA ARG A 123 -12.18 -4.63 10.07
C ARG A 123 -11.58 -3.49 9.30
N TRP A 124 -11.67 -3.58 7.98
CA TRP A 124 -11.19 -2.53 7.09
C TRP A 124 -11.92 -1.20 7.34
N LEU A 125 -13.26 -1.21 7.38
CA LEU A 125 -14.07 -0.01 7.63
C LEU A 125 -13.71 0.63 8.97
N HIS A 126 -13.57 -0.18 10.02
CA HIS A 126 -13.15 0.32 11.33
C HIS A 126 -11.73 0.93 11.29
N GLY A 127 -10.81 0.31 10.54
CA GLY A 127 -9.46 0.84 10.33
C GLY A 127 -9.45 2.14 9.54
N ALA A 128 -10.29 2.25 8.51
CA ALA A 128 -10.45 3.46 7.72
C ALA A 128 -11.04 4.61 8.55
N ILE A 129 -12.05 4.34 9.39
CA ILE A 129 -12.60 5.32 10.33
C ILE A 129 -11.53 5.80 11.31
N ASP A 130 -10.82 4.89 11.96
CA ASP A 130 -9.75 5.25 12.91
C ASP A 130 -8.63 6.06 12.23
N ALA A 131 -8.28 5.72 11.00
CA ALA A 131 -7.24 6.39 10.24
C ALA A 131 -7.69 7.79 9.81
N THR A 132 -8.92 7.92 9.27
CA THR A 132 -9.47 9.21 8.83
C THR A 132 -9.65 10.18 10.00
N ALA A 133 -10.08 9.67 11.15
CA ALA A 133 -10.23 10.47 12.38
C ALA A 133 -8.93 11.17 12.83
N LEU A 134 -7.76 10.68 12.43
CA LEU A 134 -6.48 11.32 12.75
C LEU A 134 -6.27 12.64 12.02
N LEU A 135 -6.99 12.86 10.91
CA LEU A 135 -6.83 14.02 10.06
C LEU A 135 -7.57 15.27 10.59
N PHE A 136 -8.51 15.08 11.53
CA PHE A 136 -9.39 16.14 12.01
C PHE A 136 -9.17 16.41 13.50
N ASP A 137 -9.40 17.65 13.90
CA ASP A 137 -9.43 18.05 15.30
C ASP A 137 -10.81 17.79 15.94
N ASP A 138 -10.99 18.18 17.21
CA ASP A 138 -12.23 17.95 17.95
C ASP A 138 -13.40 18.84 17.45
N ASP A 139 -13.12 19.89 16.69
CA ASP A 139 -14.11 20.78 16.07
C ASP A 139 -14.51 20.30 14.66
N GLY A 140 -13.88 19.23 14.15
CA GLY A 140 -14.13 18.64 12.84
C GLY A 140 -13.40 19.35 11.69
N GLU A 141 -12.43 20.17 11.98
CA GLU A 141 -11.61 20.84 10.98
C GLU A 141 -10.35 20.04 10.68
N TRP A 142 -9.82 20.19 9.47
CA TRP A 142 -8.55 19.57 9.09
C TRP A 142 -7.42 20.13 9.96
N LYS A 143 -6.58 19.25 10.49
CA LYS A 143 -5.38 19.68 11.20
C LYS A 143 -4.30 20.12 10.21
N ASP A 144 -3.76 21.33 10.38
CA ASP A 144 -2.70 21.84 9.50
C ASP A 144 -1.45 20.94 9.50
N GLU A 145 -1.10 20.37 10.67
CA GLU A 145 0.10 19.53 10.83
C GLU A 145 0.05 18.18 10.12
N VAL A 146 -1.11 17.76 9.61
CA VAL A 146 -1.22 16.46 8.91
C VAL A 146 -0.79 16.54 7.45
N PHE A 147 -0.70 17.76 6.91
CA PHE A 147 -0.27 18.01 5.54
C PHE A 147 1.10 18.70 5.48
N SER A 148 1.86 18.41 4.41
CA SER A 148 3.05 19.17 4.03
C SER A 148 2.68 20.47 3.32
N GLU A 149 3.67 21.32 3.04
CA GLU A 149 3.49 22.56 2.27
C GLU A 149 2.93 22.31 0.86
N ASP A 150 3.18 21.14 0.30
CA ASP A 150 2.69 20.72 -1.03
C ASP A 150 1.27 20.12 -0.98
N GLY A 151 0.64 20.05 0.20
CA GLY A 151 -0.70 19.49 0.39
C GLY A 151 -0.78 17.97 0.49
N GLU A 152 0.36 17.31 0.50
CA GLU A 152 0.44 15.86 0.70
C GLU A 152 0.43 15.50 2.19
N LEU A 153 0.00 14.28 2.52
CA LEU A 153 0.11 13.80 3.90
C LEU A 153 1.56 13.78 4.37
N THR A 154 1.83 14.31 5.56
CA THR A 154 3.17 14.18 6.16
C THR A 154 3.50 12.70 6.41
N GLU A 155 4.80 12.35 6.36
CA GLU A 155 5.26 10.99 6.66
C GLU A 155 4.79 10.51 8.04
N ALA A 156 4.72 11.41 9.02
CA ALA A 156 4.24 11.10 10.37
C ALA A 156 2.76 10.71 10.35
N THR A 157 1.95 11.44 9.59
CA THR A 157 0.51 11.17 9.41
C THR A 157 0.30 9.86 8.66
N ALA A 158 1.02 9.64 7.56
CA ALA A 158 0.95 8.40 6.79
C ALA A 158 1.28 7.17 7.65
N VAL A 159 2.33 7.24 8.49
CA VAL A 159 2.67 6.19 9.46
C VAL A 159 1.55 5.99 10.48
N ALA A 160 0.97 7.06 11.02
CA ALA A 160 -0.09 6.96 12.04
C ALA A 160 -1.36 6.32 11.47
N MET A 161 -1.77 6.72 10.25
CA MET A 161 -2.94 6.16 9.55
C MET A 161 -2.74 4.68 9.22
N ALA A 162 -1.60 4.31 8.65
CA ALA A 162 -1.30 2.91 8.32
C ALA A 162 -1.27 2.04 9.59
N LYS A 163 -0.69 2.53 10.69
CA LYS A 163 -0.73 1.86 12.00
C LYS A 163 -2.15 1.68 12.54
N ALA A 164 -3.03 2.66 12.35
CA ALA A 164 -4.43 2.55 12.76
C ALA A 164 -5.14 1.41 12.01
N GLN A 165 -4.92 1.29 10.71
CA GLN A 165 -5.46 0.19 9.91
C GLN A 165 -4.86 -1.16 10.28
N VAL A 166 -3.53 -1.28 10.41
CA VAL A 166 -2.84 -2.51 10.81
C VAL A 166 -3.33 -3.01 12.18
N ARG A 167 -3.65 -2.13 13.13
CA ARG A 167 -4.24 -2.53 14.43
C ARG A 167 -5.58 -3.22 14.28
N ARG A 168 -6.40 -2.81 13.31
CA ARG A 168 -7.75 -3.37 13.10
C ARG A 168 -7.71 -4.63 12.26
N ASP A 169 -6.83 -4.68 11.26
CA ASP A 169 -6.63 -5.86 10.43
C ASP A 169 -5.13 -6.20 10.27
N PRO A 170 -4.55 -6.90 11.27
CA PRO A 170 -3.11 -7.19 11.27
C PRO A 170 -2.64 -8.11 10.14
N ARG A 171 -3.58 -8.75 9.43
CA ARG A 171 -3.26 -9.68 8.33
C ARG A 171 -3.45 -9.07 6.94
N ALA A 172 -3.97 -7.84 6.86
CA ALA A 172 -4.13 -7.15 5.59
C ALA A 172 -2.76 -6.70 5.08
N PRO A 173 -2.32 -7.14 3.90
CA PRO A 173 -1.00 -6.77 3.36
C PRO A 173 -0.93 -5.30 2.94
N GLY A 174 -2.00 -4.71 2.40
CA GLY A 174 -2.00 -3.34 1.90
C GLY A 174 -1.61 -2.29 2.95
N PRO A 175 -2.29 -2.20 4.11
CA PRO A 175 -1.92 -1.27 5.17
C PRO A 175 -0.49 -1.47 5.70
N ARG A 176 -0.03 -2.72 5.81
CA ARG A 176 1.35 -3.01 6.22
C ARG A 176 2.35 -2.54 5.19
N TRP A 177 2.05 -2.72 3.90
CA TRP A 177 2.93 -2.27 2.83
C TRP A 177 3.05 -0.75 2.80
N ARG A 178 1.93 -0.02 2.93
CA ARG A 178 1.96 1.45 3.10
C ARG A 178 2.74 1.87 4.34
N LEU A 179 2.55 1.17 5.47
CA LEU A 179 3.33 1.41 6.68
C LEU A 179 4.84 1.24 6.44
N ALA A 180 5.23 0.16 5.78
CA ALA A 180 6.64 -0.10 5.47
C ALA A 180 7.26 0.99 4.58
N ARG A 181 6.53 1.45 3.54
CA ARG A 181 6.97 2.56 2.68
C ARG A 181 7.13 3.86 3.46
N ALA A 182 6.15 4.22 4.28
CA ALA A 182 6.21 5.42 5.12
C ALA A 182 7.35 5.36 6.15
N LEU A 183 7.60 4.19 6.75
CA LEU A 183 8.75 3.98 7.65
C LEU A 183 10.08 4.07 6.90
N THR A 184 10.13 3.56 5.66
CA THR A 184 11.32 3.64 4.79
C THR A 184 11.65 5.09 4.44
N ALA A 185 10.66 5.93 4.14
CA ALA A 185 10.82 7.36 3.90
C ALA A 185 11.38 8.07 5.14
N ARG A 186 10.88 7.74 6.33
CA ARG A 186 11.37 8.26 7.61
C ARG A 186 12.76 7.74 8.03
N GLY A 187 13.31 6.75 7.33
CA GLY A 187 14.59 6.14 7.67
C GLY A 187 14.51 5.08 8.79
N ASP A 188 13.32 4.67 9.24
CA ASP A 188 13.14 3.57 10.20
C ASP A 188 13.19 2.22 9.46
N LEU A 189 14.39 1.88 8.95
CA LEU A 189 14.59 0.79 8.01
C LEU A 189 14.37 -0.59 8.63
N ASP A 190 14.73 -0.77 9.89
CA ASP A 190 14.56 -2.06 10.58
C ASP A 190 13.09 -2.40 10.80
N THR A 191 12.28 -1.40 11.22
CA THR A 191 10.84 -1.60 11.38
C THR A 191 10.16 -1.77 10.03
N ALA A 192 10.57 -0.99 9.01
CA ALA A 192 10.06 -1.14 7.65
C ALA A 192 10.29 -2.55 7.09
N ARG A 193 11.47 -3.11 7.34
CA ARG A 193 11.81 -4.48 6.95
C ARG A 193 10.89 -5.51 7.60
N ALA A 194 10.68 -5.41 8.91
CA ALA A 194 9.80 -6.33 9.63
C ALA A 194 8.36 -6.28 9.07
N GLU A 195 7.85 -5.09 8.74
CA GLU A 195 6.52 -4.96 8.11
C GLU A 195 6.48 -5.55 6.70
N LEU A 196 7.54 -5.39 5.86
CA LEU A 196 7.61 -6.02 4.54
C LEU A 196 7.71 -7.54 4.62
N GLU A 197 8.47 -8.09 5.57
CA GLU A 197 8.54 -9.53 5.81
C GLU A 197 7.15 -10.11 6.13
N GLU A 198 6.34 -9.40 6.93
CA GLU A 198 4.94 -9.77 7.19
C GLU A 198 4.06 -9.64 5.94
N VAL A 199 4.27 -8.61 5.10
CA VAL A 199 3.53 -8.46 3.82
C VAL A 199 3.76 -9.67 2.93
N VAL A 200 5.01 -10.04 2.66
CA VAL A 200 5.34 -11.16 1.76
C VAL A 200 4.96 -12.52 2.34
N ALA A 201 4.92 -12.64 3.68
CA ALA A 201 4.43 -13.84 4.35
C ALA A 201 2.91 -14.03 4.17
N HIS A 202 2.12 -12.94 4.18
CA HIS A 202 0.67 -13.01 4.02
C HIS A 202 0.19 -12.94 2.57
N ALA A 203 0.99 -12.31 1.69
CA ALA A 203 0.71 -12.15 0.26
C ALA A 203 1.96 -12.50 -0.58
N PRO A 204 2.38 -13.78 -0.61
CA PRO A 204 3.62 -14.19 -1.30
C PRO A 204 3.59 -13.96 -2.82
N ALA A 205 2.41 -13.80 -3.40
CA ALA A 205 2.25 -13.46 -4.83
C ALA A 205 2.46 -11.98 -5.14
N GLN A 206 2.60 -11.11 -4.12
CA GLN A 206 2.78 -9.67 -4.32
C GLN A 206 4.23 -9.36 -4.73
N ALA A 207 4.49 -9.34 -6.03
CA ALA A 207 5.84 -9.23 -6.59
C ALA A 207 6.54 -7.91 -6.19
N TRP A 208 5.82 -6.79 -6.21
CA TRP A 208 6.38 -5.49 -5.86
C TRP A 208 6.75 -5.38 -4.37
N ALA A 209 6.01 -6.05 -3.48
CA ALA A 209 6.38 -6.06 -2.06
C ALA A 209 7.72 -6.80 -1.82
N TRP A 210 7.96 -7.88 -2.57
CA TRP A 210 9.26 -8.55 -2.58
C TRP A 210 10.38 -7.64 -3.11
N LEU A 211 10.10 -6.86 -4.17
CA LEU A 211 11.08 -5.92 -4.71
C LEU A 211 11.38 -4.78 -3.72
N ASP A 212 10.36 -4.26 -3.02
CA ASP A 212 10.56 -3.23 -1.99
C ASP A 212 11.40 -3.80 -0.83
N LEU A 213 11.17 -5.06 -0.44
CA LEU A 213 12.00 -5.74 0.56
C LEU A 213 13.45 -5.87 0.09
N ALA A 214 13.68 -6.22 -1.18
CA ALA A 214 15.03 -6.30 -1.78
C ALA A 214 15.74 -4.94 -1.77
N LYS A 215 15.05 -3.87 -2.16
CA LYS A 215 15.59 -2.49 -2.12
C LYS A 215 15.95 -2.06 -0.70
N LEU A 216 15.12 -2.45 0.28
CA LEU A 216 15.37 -2.15 1.68
C LEU A 216 16.57 -2.94 2.21
N SER A 217 16.69 -4.22 1.85
CA SER A 217 17.86 -5.06 2.18
C SER A 217 19.15 -4.53 1.56
N GLU A 218 19.09 -3.98 0.33
CA GLU A 218 20.22 -3.27 -0.29
C GLU A 218 20.65 -2.05 0.55
N ARG A 219 19.69 -1.20 0.96
CA ARG A 219 19.95 -0.03 1.81
C ARG A 219 20.56 -0.40 3.16
N LEU A 220 20.21 -1.56 3.71
CA LEU A 220 20.76 -2.13 4.93
C LEU A 220 22.11 -2.84 4.72
N GLY A 221 22.59 -2.95 3.47
CA GLY A 221 23.84 -3.62 3.12
C GLY A 221 23.75 -5.15 3.08
N ALA A 222 22.55 -5.72 3.19
CA ALA A 222 22.31 -7.18 3.16
C ALA A 222 22.20 -7.70 1.71
N LEU A 223 23.22 -7.46 0.89
CA LEU A 223 23.18 -7.69 -0.57
C LEU A 223 22.81 -9.12 -0.97
N ALA A 224 23.28 -10.14 -0.26
CA ALA A 224 22.93 -11.53 -0.60
C ALA A 224 21.44 -11.79 -0.41
N GLY A 225 20.83 -11.32 0.69
CA GLY A 225 19.41 -11.38 0.93
C GLY A 225 18.61 -10.57 -0.10
N ALA A 226 19.10 -9.37 -0.46
CA ALA A 226 18.47 -8.55 -1.48
C ALA A 226 18.37 -9.25 -2.84
N VAL A 227 19.39 -10.04 -3.24
CA VAL A 227 19.34 -10.85 -4.47
C VAL A 227 18.25 -11.91 -4.37
N ASP A 228 18.17 -12.64 -3.23
CA ASP A 228 17.16 -13.67 -3.01
C ASP A 228 15.74 -13.09 -3.05
N GLU A 229 15.53 -11.93 -2.43
CA GLU A 229 14.25 -11.23 -2.37
C GLU A 229 13.82 -10.70 -3.75
N ALA A 230 14.74 -10.12 -4.54
CA ALA A 230 14.46 -9.68 -5.91
C ALA A 230 14.19 -10.85 -6.86
N GLU A 231 14.83 -12.00 -6.67
CA GLU A 231 14.53 -13.21 -7.42
C GLU A 231 13.16 -13.77 -7.01
N ALA A 232 12.81 -13.71 -5.70
CA ALA A 232 11.48 -14.04 -5.21
C ALA A 232 10.39 -13.15 -5.84
N ALA A 233 10.66 -11.85 -6.04
CA ALA A 233 9.75 -10.96 -6.78
C ALA A 233 9.45 -11.47 -8.19
N ALA A 234 10.48 -11.92 -8.92
CA ALA A 234 10.32 -12.45 -10.27
C ALA A 234 9.58 -13.80 -10.31
N ASP A 235 9.64 -14.57 -9.23
CA ASP A 235 9.05 -15.92 -9.15
C ASP A 235 7.68 -15.90 -8.42
N ALA A 236 7.32 -14.80 -7.76
CA ALA A 236 6.04 -14.61 -7.05
C ALA A 236 4.83 -14.68 -8.01
N ASP A 237 4.93 -14.07 -9.18
CA ASP A 237 3.98 -14.20 -10.27
C ASP A 237 4.71 -14.42 -11.60
N PRO A 238 4.79 -15.67 -12.09
CA PRO A 238 5.46 -15.99 -13.36
C PRO A 238 4.84 -15.33 -14.60
N ALA A 239 3.58 -14.93 -14.52
CA ALA A 239 2.87 -14.25 -15.62
C ALA A 239 2.95 -12.72 -15.54
N HIS A 240 3.58 -12.18 -14.50
CA HIS A 240 3.68 -10.75 -14.25
C HIS A 240 4.36 -10.02 -15.40
N GLU A 241 3.76 -8.94 -15.88
CA GLU A 241 4.30 -8.14 -17.00
C GLU A 241 5.68 -7.55 -16.72
N HIS A 242 5.99 -7.20 -15.46
CA HIS A 242 7.27 -6.65 -15.03
C HIS A 242 8.28 -7.71 -14.59
N ARG A 243 8.02 -8.99 -14.80
CA ARG A 243 8.93 -10.08 -14.38
C ARG A 243 10.35 -9.92 -14.89
N ALA A 244 10.52 -9.47 -16.15
CA ALA A 244 11.85 -9.20 -16.71
C ALA A 244 12.59 -8.06 -15.97
N HIS A 245 11.84 -7.07 -15.48
CA HIS A 245 12.39 -6.00 -14.64
C HIS A 245 12.85 -6.52 -13.29
N PHE A 246 12.06 -7.35 -12.61
CA PHE A 246 12.46 -7.95 -11.33
C PHE A 246 13.73 -8.79 -11.45
N LEU A 247 13.87 -9.56 -12.54
CA LEU A 247 15.10 -10.30 -12.84
C LEU A 247 16.29 -9.38 -13.14
N ALA A 248 16.07 -8.23 -13.76
CA ALA A 248 17.11 -7.24 -14.01
C ALA A 248 17.59 -6.61 -12.69
N GLU A 249 16.66 -6.30 -11.77
CA GLU A 249 17.01 -5.84 -10.43
C GLU A 249 17.80 -6.88 -9.64
N ALA A 250 17.38 -8.15 -9.69
CA ALA A 250 18.13 -9.24 -9.07
C ALA A 250 19.55 -9.37 -9.67
N ALA A 251 19.70 -9.21 -11.00
CA ALA A 251 21.00 -9.21 -11.66
C ALA A 251 21.86 -8.01 -11.23
N ARG A 252 21.28 -6.82 -11.07
CA ARG A 252 21.98 -5.62 -10.56
C ARG A 252 22.48 -5.84 -9.12
N LEU A 253 21.64 -6.37 -8.26
CA LEU A 253 21.99 -6.69 -6.89
C LEU A 253 23.08 -7.78 -6.80
N ALA A 254 23.01 -8.80 -7.66
CA ALA A 254 24.06 -9.83 -7.75
C ALA A 254 25.40 -9.24 -8.22
N ALA A 255 25.38 -8.26 -9.14
CA ALA A 255 26.56 -7.53 -9.54
C ALA A 255 27.17 -6.73 -8.38
N LEU A 256 26.36 -6.07 -7.57
CA LEU A 256 26.79 -5.35 -6.36
C LEU A 256 27.34 -6.30 -5.30
N ALA A 257 26.77 -7.50 -5.18
CA ALA A 257 27.26 -8.57 -4.29
C ALA A 257 28.52 -9.28 -4.82
N ALA A 258 29.03 -8.89 -6.01
CA ALA A 258 30.13 -9.53 -6.71
C ALA A 258 29.87 -11.03 -7.04
N ASP A 259 28.62 -11.44 -7.14
CA ASP A 259 28.21 -12.79 -7.55
C ASP A 259 27.99 -12.83 -9.08
N GLU A 260 29.09 -12.87 -9.83
CA GLU A 260 29.07 -12.86 -11.28
C GLU A 260 28.34 -14.06 -11.92
N PRO A 261 28.46 -15.31 -11.42
CA PRO A 261 27.69 -16.42 -11.94
C PRO A 261 26.17 -16.21 -11.83
N ARG A 262 25.70 -15.74 -10.66
CA ARG A 262 24.27 -15.48 -10.43
C ARG A 262 23.78 -14.31 -11.27
N ARG A 263 24.56 -13.21 -11.33
CA ARG A 263 24.27 -12.07 -12.21
C ARG A 263 24.04 -12.53 -13.67
N ALA A 264 24.96 -13.34 -14.20
CA ALA A 264 24.88 -13.79 -15.59
C ALA A 264 23.65 -14.70 -15.83
N ALA A 265 23.30 -15.58 -14.89
CA ALA A 265 22.11 -16.42 -14.98
C ALA A 265 20.82 -15.59 -14.94
N LEU A 266 20.72 -14.62 -14.03
CA LEU A 266 19.56 -13.73 -13.90
C LEU A 266 19.39 -12.83 -15.13
N ALA A 267 20.50 -12.25 -15.64
CA ALA A 267 20.50 -11.48 -16.86
C ALA A 267 20.01 -12.29 -18.07
N ALA A 268 20.45 -13.55 -18.19
CA ALA A 268 19.99 -14.42 -19.27
C ALA A 268 18.49 -14.73 -19.17
N ARG A 269 17.95 -14.95 -17.95
CA ARG A 269 16.51 -15.11 -17.73
C ARG A 269 15.73 -13.83 -18.10
N ALA A 270 16.20 -12.65 -17.69
CA ALA A 270 15.57 -11.36 -18.00
C ALA A 270 15.52 -11.11 -19.51
N LEU A 271 16.65 -11.28 -20.21
CA LEU A 271 16.76 -11.08 -21.66
C LEU A 271 16.01 -12.16 -22.45
N GLY A 272 15.81 -13.35 -21.91
CA GLY A 272 14.95 -14.38 -22.48
C GLY A 272 13.47 -13.97 -22.50
N LEU A 273 13.02 -13.18 -21.52
CA LEU A 273 11.67 -12.63 -21.46
C LEU A 273 11.52 -11.33 -22.27
N ALA A 274 12.53 -10.46 -22.22
CA ALA A 274 12.54 -9.14 -22.88
C ALA A 274 13.90 -8.89 -23.55
N PRO A 275 14.11 -9.31 -24.80
CA PRO A 275 15.39 -9.17 -25.49
C PRO A 275 15.83 -7.71 -25.69
N ASP A 276 14.88 -6.79 -25.73
CA ASP A 276 15.11 -5.34 -25.91
C ASP A 276 15.33 -4.58 -24.58
N LEU A 277 15.37 -5.29 -23.44
CA LEU A 277 15.39 -4.68 -22.11
C LEU A 277 16.61 -3.76 -21.92
N VAL A 278 17.80 -4.14 -22.41
CA VAL A 278 19.01 -3.28 -22.31
C VAL A 278 18.78 -1.94 -23.02
N SER A 279 18.29 -1.97 -24.26
CA SER A 279 18.04 -0.74 -25.03
C SER A 279 16.97 0.15 -24.40
N ARG A 280 15.92 -0.46 -23.84
CA ARG A 280 14.89 0.30 -23.09
C ARG A 280 15.45 0.96 -21.85
N GLN A 281 16.28 0.26 -21.07
CA GLN A 281 16.92 0.84 -19.90
C GLN A 281 17.87 2.00 -20.26
N LEU A 282 18.63 1.86 -21.34
CA LEU A 282 19.52 2.94 -21.82
C LEU A 282 18.74 4.16 -22.31
N ALA A 283 17.66 3.97 -23.07
CA ALA A 283 16.80 5.07 -23.51
C ALA A 283 16.18 5.80 -22.30
N GLY A 284 15.60 5.06 -21.36
CA GLY A 284 15.05 5.66 -20.16
C GLY A 284 16.10 6.38 -19.31
N ALA A 285 17.33 5.87 -19.24
CA ALA A 285 18.42 6.55 -18.54
C ALA A 285 18.86 7.84 -19.21
N ASP A 286 18.89 7.88 -20.55
CA ASP A 286 19.18 9.11 -21.31
C ASP A 286 18.08 10.17 -21.09
N ASP A 287 16.81 9.78 -21.12
CA ASP A 287 15.67 10.67 -20.85
C ASP A 287 15.76 11.26 -19.45
N ARG A 288 15.96 10.42 -18.42
CA ARG A 288 16.11 10.88 -17.02
C ARG A 288 17.34 11.79 -16.82
N LEU A 289 18.42 11.51 -17.51
CA LEU A 289 19.62 12.38 -17.50
C LEU A 289 19.30 13.75 -18.11
N ALA A 290 18.55 13.80 -19.20
CA ALA A 290 18.14 15.04 -19.86
C ALA A 290 17.21 15.88 -18.95
N ASP A 291 16.36 15.22 -18.16
CA ASP A 291 15.46 15.86 -17.19
C ASP A 291 16.17 16.25 -15.87
N GLY A 292 17.45 15.91 -15.71
CA GLY A 292 18.23 16.20 -14.50
C GLY A 292 17.99 15.22 -13.35
N GLU A 293 17.23 14.13 -13.57
CA GLU A 293 16.92 13.10 -12.59
C GLU A 293 18.09 12.10 -12.43
N LEU A 294 19.22 12.57 -11.93
CA LEU A 294 20.50 11.83 -11.95
C LEU A 294 20.46 10.49 -11.23
N THR A 295 19.72 10.40 -10.13
CA THR A 295 19.59 9.14 -9.36
C THR A 295 18.85 8.08 -10.16
N ALA A 296 17.73 8.44 -10.79
CA ALA A 296 16.95 7.55 -11.65
C ALA A 296 17.75 7.13 -12.89
N ALA A 297 18.43 8.06 -13.53
CA ALA A 297 19.33 7.78 -14.66
C ALA A 297 20.44 6.78 -14.28
N ALA A 298 21.09 6.97 -13.13
CA ALA A 298 22.15 6.08 -12.64
C ALA A 298 21.63 4.66 -12.39
N HIS A 299 20.44 4.55 -11.81
CA HIS A 299 19.80 3.27 -11.55
C HIS A 299 19.51 2.50 -12.86
N LEU A 300 18.88 3.14 -13.83
CA LEU A 300 18.58 2.52 -15.13
C LEU A 300 19.87 2.13 -15.90
N ALA A 301 20.92 2.95 -15.86
CA ALA A 301 22.22 2.61 -16.42
C ALA A 301 22.87 1.41 -15.71
N ALA A 302 22.72 1.30 -14.39
CA ALA A 302 23.20 0.16 -13.62
C ALA A 302 22.47 -1.15 -14.00
N LEU A 303 21.16 -1.10 -14.23
CA LEU A 303 20.38 -2.22 -14.76
C LEU A 303 20.90 -2.68 -16.12
N ALA A 304 21.08 -1.74 -17.07
CA ALA A 304 21.61 -2.06 -18.40
C ALA A 304 23.00 -2.72 -18.31
N ARG A 305 23.90 -2.23 -17.45
CA ARG A 305 25.23 -2.81 -17.22
C ARG A 305 25.17 -4.20 -16.57
N ALA A 306 24.24 -4.40 -15.65
CA ALA A 306 24.07 -5.72 -15.02
C ALA A 306 23.58 -6.77 -16.03
N LEU A 307 22.70 -6.38 -16.94
CA LEU A 307 22.21 -7.23 -18.03
C LEU A 307 23.29 -7.51 -19.09
N ASN A 308 24.06 -6.49 -19.48
CA ASN A 308 25.14 -6.60 -20.48
C ASN A 308 26.38 -5.78 -20.06
N PRO A 309 27.32 -6.35 -19.29
CA PRO A 309 28.51 -5.61 -18.82
C PRO A 309 29.47 -5.14 -19.91
N ARG A 310 29.34 -5.68 -21.14
CA ARG A 310 30.19 -5.33 -22.28
C ARG A 310 29.56 -4.28 -23.20
N ASP A 311 28.38 -3.77 -22.86
CA ASP A 311 27.71 -2.73 -23.66
C ASP A 311 28.46 -1.40 -23.51
N LEU A 312 28.97 -0.91 -24.64
CA LEU A 312 29.74 0.33 -24.67
C LEU A 312 28.87 1.57 -24.43
N ASN A 313 27.60 1.54 -24.84
CA ASN A 313 26.68 2.64 -24.63
C ASN A 313 26.31 2.75 -23.15
N ALA A 314 26.13 1.61 -22.46
CA ALA A 314 25.90 1.59 -21.02
C ALA A 314 27.11 2.15 -20.25
N ALA A 315 28.34 1.83 -20.69
CA ALA A 315 29.55 2.35 -20.07
C ALA A 315 29.75 3.86 -20.34
N ASP A 316 29.39 4.34 -21.52
CA ASP A 316 29.45 5.76 -21.87
C ASP A 316 28.42 6.58 -21.10
N LEU A 317 27.17 6.09 -21.05
CA LEU A 317 26.09 6.73 -20.34
C LEU A 317 26.39 6.85 -18.83
N ALA A 318 26.93 5.80 -18.21
CA ALA A 318 27.35 5.84 -16.80
C ALA A 318 28.39 6.96 -16.56
N ARG A 319 29.38 7.13 -17.46
CA ARG A 319 30.37 8.21 -17.35
C ARG A 319 29.74 9.62 -17.47
N ARG A 320 28.76 9.78 -18.35
CA ARG A 320 28.03 11.05 -18.50
C ARG A 320 27.22 11.39 -17.26
N ILE A 321 26.57 10.40 -16.66
CA ILE A 321 25.83 10.54 -15.40
C ILE A 321 26.79 10.89 -14.25
N ASP A 322 27.92 10.18 -14.12
CA ASP A 322 28.95 10.46 -13.10
C ASP A 322 29.53 11.88 -13.24
N ALA A 323 29.68 12.38 -14.48
CA ALA A 323 30.12 13.75 -14.73
C ALA A 323 29.06 14.77 -14.26
N ALA A 324 27.80 14.55 -14.62
CA ALA A 324 26.69 15.43 -14.23
C ALA A 324 26.49 15.46 -12.69
N GLN A 325 26.70 14.33 -12.00
CA GLN A 325 26.63 14.26 -10.52
C GLN A 325 27.75 15.04 -9.81
N ARG A 326 28.90 15.27 -10.46
CA ARG A 326 30.02 16.05 -9.88
C ARG A 326 29.86 17.55 -10.11
N GLU A 327 29.05 17.95 -11.06
CA GLU A 327 28.80 19.36 -11.44
C GLU A 327 27.65 19.98 -10.63
N ASN A 328 26.81 19.15 -10.01
CA ASN A 328 25.70 19.53 -9.11
C ASN A 328 26.14 19.40 -7.63
#